data_82f6dfe40405511f10fef5d37310b53b
#
_entry.id   82f6dfe40405511f10fef5d37310b53b
#
_cell.length_a   1.000
_cell.length_b   1.000
_cell.length_c   1.000
_cell.angle_alpha   90.00
_cell.angle_beta   90.00
_cell.angle_gamma   90.00
#
_symmetry.space_group_name_H-M   'P 1'
#
loop_
_entity.id
_entity.type
_entity.pdbx_description
1 polymer ?
#
loop_
_entity_poly.entity_id
_entity_poly.type
_entity_poly.pdbx_seq_one_letter_code
_entity_poly.pdbx_strand_id
1 'polypeptide(L)'
;KSQKSIHIVGGLSYDFYWETISKKPFKLITEIYFKKLENLVSYEVDNVRIRYSGENDATGTAMGLDIRINGEFVPGAESWVNLSLLSVRESLNDVQHLRREIGAMESEEVDKVPRPTDRLMNLSMFFQDYLPSNKNFKMHVNFSVGTGLPFGLKDNNEVYRNTYRFKAYHRVDLGFAYQLWDSTWKDKKPRHPMRFTEKAWLSLEVFNLMDVLNQASNTWVKTITNQQFAIPNYLSSRRINLRVKFDF
;
A
#
# COMPACT_ATOMS: atom_id res chain seq x y z
N LYS A 1 25.01 -8.76 -15.94
CA LYS A 1 24.83 -10.03 -15.18
C LYS A 1 23.38 -10.16 -14.73
N SER A 2 22.90 -11.41 -14.46
CA SER A 2 21.55 -11.57 -13.89
C SER A 2 21.53 -11.13 -12.43
N GLN A 3 20.43 -10.47 -12.02
CA GLN A 3 20.17 -10.19 -10.62
C GLN A 3 19.91 -11.49 -9.87
N LYS A 4 20.37 -11.59 -8.61
CA LYS A 4 20.22 -12.76 -7.76
C LYS A 4 19.56 -12.38 -6.45
N SER A 5 18.74 -13.28 -5.91
CA SER A 5 18.15 -13.15 -4.58
C SER A 5 18.24 -14.46 -3.82
N ILE A 6 18.74 -14.41 -2.60
CA ILE A 6 18.63 -15.47 -1.62
C ILE A 6 17.56 -15.06 -0.62
N HIS A 7 16.56 -15.90 -0.44
CA HIS A 7 15.40 -15.60 0.37
C HIS A 7 15.18 -16.68 1.43
N ILE A 8 15.10 -16.27 2.69
CA ILE A 8 14.78 -17.10 3.85
C ILE A 8 13.48 -16.58 4.44
N VAL A 9 12.51 -17.47 4.63
CA VAL A 9 11.18 -17.14 5.19
C VAL A 9 10.85 -18.15 6.28
N GLY A 10 10.35 -17.66 7.40
CA GLY A 10 9.72 -18.46 8.45
C GLY A 10 8.34 -17.92 8.74
N GLY A 11 7.34 -18.79 8.81
CA GLY A 11 5.97 -18.36 9.03
C GLY A 11 5.19 -19.27 9.97
N LEU A 12 4.17 -18.70 10.58
CA LEU A 12 3.21 -19.37 11.45
C LEU A 12 1.79 -19.03 11.00
N SER A 13 0.95 -20.05 10.96
CA SER A 13 -0.50 -19.89 10.78
C SER A 13 -1.20 -20.54 11.97
N TYR A 14 -2.04 -19.75 12.65
CA TYR A 14 -2.72 -20.18 13.87
C TYR A 14 -4.19 -19.78 13.84
N ASP A 15 -5.09 -20.75 14.04
CA ASP A 15 -6.51 -20.51 14.15
C ASP A 15 -6.90 -20.39 15.63
N PHE A 16 -7.63 -19.33 16.00
CA PHE A 16 -8.05 -19.07 17.37
C PHE A 16 -9.49 -18.57 17.42
N TYR A 17 -10.13 -18.75 18.56
CA TYR A 17 -11.49 -18.26 18.80
C TYR A 17 -11.47 -17.01 19.65
N TRP A 18 -12.19 -15.99 19.19
CA TRP A 18 -12.43 -14.76 19.94
C TRP A 18 -13.93 -14.65 20.21
N GLU A 19 -14.40 -15.43 21.17
CA GLU A 19 -15.84 -15.65 21.43
C GLU A 19 -16.62 -14.37 21.73
N THR A 20 -15.94 -13.33 22.25
CA THR A 20 -16.55 -12.00 22.50
C THR A 20 -16.94 -11.28 21.21
N ILE A 21 -16.29 -11.60 20.07
CA ILE A 21 -16.52 -10.94 18.78
C ILE A 21 -17.31 -11.85 17.85
N SER A 22 -16.89 -13.10 17.66
CA SER A 22 -17.52 -14.04 16.74
C SER A 22 -17.41 -15.48 17.22
N LYS A 23 -18.40 -16.29 16.83
CA LYS A 23 -18.38 -17.74 17.04
C LYS A 23 -17.52 -18.49 16.02
N LYS A 24 -17.07 -17.83 14.97
CA LYS A 24 -16.18 -18.41 13.96
C LYS A 24 -14.72 -18.20 14.35
N PRO A 25 -13.81 -19.09 13.93
CA PRO A 25 -12.39 -18.93 14.19
C PRO A 25 -11.81 -17.73 13.44
N PHE A 26 -10.87 -17.07 14.06
CA PHE A 26 -9.98 -16.12 13.45
C PHE A 26 -8.70 -16.82 13.02
N LYS A 27 -8.07 -16.36 11.96
CA LYS A 27 -6.81 -16.88 11.46
C LYS A 27 -5.73 -15.83 11.57
N LEU A 28 -4.73 -16.08 12.41
CA LEU A 28 -3.50 -15.31 12.49
C LEU A 28 -2.47 -15.92 11.54
N ILE A 29 -1.89 -15.10 10.68
CA ILE A 29 -0.76 -15.46 9.82
C ILE A 29 0.37 -14.49 10.14
N THR A 30 1.54 -15.03 10.48
CA THR A 30 2.73 -14.23 10.76
C THR A 30 3.89 -14.79 9.96
N GLU A 31 4.61 -13.90 9.26
CA GLU A 31 5.77 -14.28 8.46
C GLU A 31 6.93 -13.32 8.74
N ILE A 32 8.10 -13.87 9.01
CA ILE A 32 9.36 -13.14 9.06
C ILE A 32 10.22 -13.56 7.87
N TYR A 33 10.85 -12.60 7.24
CA TYR A 33 11.68 -12.88 6.08
C TYR A 33 12.94 -12.04 6.03
N PHE A 34 13.95 -12.62 5.39
CA PHE A 34 15.21 -11.96 5.05
C PHE A 34 15.57 -12.29 3.61
N LYS A 35 16.00 -11.26 2.85
CA LYS A 35 16.47 -11.38 1.46
C LYS A 35 17.84 -10.74 1.33
N LYS A 36 18.79 -11.46 0.77
CA LYS A 36 20.06 -10.91 0.27
C LYS A 36 19.94 -10.73 -1.23
N LEU A 37 20.27 -9.56 -1.72
CA LEU A 37 20.14 -9.15 -3.11
C LEU A 37 21.51 -8.84 -3.68
N GLU A 38 21.86 -9.43 -4.82
CA GLU A 38 23.15 -9.26 -5.50
C GLU A 38 22.95 -8.89 -6.95
N ASN A 39 23.91 -8.16 -7.52
CA ASN A 39 23.89 -7.67 -8.90
C ASN A 39 22.62 -6.86 -9.19
N LEU A 40 22.18 -6.03 -8.26
CA LEU A 40 20.99 -5.18 -8.46
C LEU A 40 21.29 -4.11 -9.51
N VAL A 41 20.27 -3.79 -10.28
CA VAL A 41 20.21 -2.57 -11.07
C VAL A 41 19.58 -1.50 -10.20
N SER A 42 20.32 -0.44 -9.91
CA SER A 42 19.80 0.67 -9.13
C SER A 42 18.78 1.48 -9.94
N TYR A 43 17.90 2.18 -9.25
CA TYR A 43 16.94 3.08 -9.89
C TYR A 43 16.62 4.27 -9.00
N GLU A 44 16.16 5.32 -9.62
CA GLU A 44 15.67 6.53 -9.00
C GLU A 44 14.24 6.81 -9.39
N VAL A 45 13.52 7.51 -8.53
CA VAL A 45 12.21 8.09 -8.86
C VAL A 45 12.43 9.54 -9.28
N ASP A 46 12.45 9.78 -10.59
CA ASP A 46 12.58 11.12 -11.18
C ASP A 46 11.19 11.63 -11.60
N ASN A 47 10.68 12.58 -10.84
CA ASN A 47 9.29 13.05 -10.92
C ASN A 47 8.31 11.90 -10.67
N VAL A 48 7.64 11.43 -11.72
CA VAL A 48 6.69 10.29 -11.68
C VAL A 48 7.20 9.07 -12.45
N ARG A 49 8.46 9.09 -12.89
CA ARG A 49 9.09 8.03 -13.69
C ARG A 49 10.13 7.29 -12.88
N ILE A 50 10.29 6.00 -13.17
CA ILE A 50 11.40 5.20 -12.65
C ILE A 50 12.50 5.26 -13.70
N ARG A 51 13.68 5.69 -13.29
CA ARG A 51 14.89 5.72 -14.11
C ARG A 51 15.88 4.69 -13.58
N TYR A 52 16.17 3.68 -14.37
CA TYR A 52 17.16 2.65 -14.04
C TYR A 52 18.55 3.08 -14.49
N SER A 53 19.58 2.69 -13.71
CA SER A 53 20.99 2.88 -14.10
C SER A 53 21.35 2.08 -15.36
N GLY A 54 20.73 0.91 -15.55
CA GLY A 54 21.04 0.00 -16.65
C GLY A 54 22.23 -0.93 -16.37
N GLU A 55 22.88 -0.79 -15.24
CA GLU A 55 24.05 -1.58 -14.83
C GLU A 55 23.78 -2.34 -13.52
N ASN A 56 24.53 -3.42 -13.29
CA ASN A 56 24.50 -4.16 -12.02
C ASN A 56 25.39 -3.47 -10.99
N ASP A 57 24.98 -2.32 -10.55
CA ASP A 57 25.76 -1.34 -9.78
C ASP A 57 25.48 -1.37 -8.28
N ALA A 58 24.61 -2.28 -7.80
CA ALA A 58 24.22 -2.30 -6.40
C ALA A 58 24.09 -3.70 -5.80
N THR A 59 24.18 -3.73 -4.49
CA THR A 59 23.77 -4.87 -3.62
C THR A 59 22.73 -4.40 -2.64
N GLY A 60 21.98 -5.33 -2.03
CA GLY A 60 20.95 -4.94 -1.08
C GLY A 60 20.51 -6.02 -0.12
N THR A 61 19.71 -5.61 0.83
CA THR A 61 19.04 -6.49 1.79
C THR A 61 17.60 -6.04 1.98
N ALA A 62 16.68 -7.00 2.12
CA ALA A 62 15.32 -6.72 2.55
C ALA A 62 14.98 -7.64 3.72
N MET A 63 14.42 -7.09 4.77
CA MET A 63 13.92 -7.84 5.92
C MET A 63 12.57 -7.30 6.33
N GLY A 64 11.69 -8.17 6.81
CA GLY A 64 10.39 -7.73 7.26
C GLY A 64 9.66 -8.75 8.12
N LEU A 65 8.60 -8.25 8.72
CA LEU A 65 7.62 -8.99 9.50
C LEU A 65 6.24 -8.61 9.02
N ASP A 66 5.49 -9.60 8.56
CA ASP A 66 4.10 -9.46 8.16
C ASP A 66 3.19 -10.18 9.17
N ILE A 67 2.18 -9.49 9.66
CA ILE A 67 1.17 -10.01 10.58
C ILE A 67 -0.19 -9.76 9.96
N ARG A 68 -0.97 -10.80 9.78
CA ARG A 68 -2.32 -10.73 9.23
C ARG A 68 -3.31 -11.48 10.10
N ILE A 69 -4.42 -10.83 10.42
CA ILE A 69 -5.56 -11.43 11.08
C ILE A 69 -6.74 -11.38 10.12
N ASN A 70 -7.25 -12.55 9.77
CA ASN A 70 -8.50 -12.71 9.02
C ASN A 70 -9.57 -13.22 9.97
N GLY A 71 -10.78 -12.77 9.81
CA GLY A 71 -11.89 -13.30 10.58
C GLY A 71 -13.17 -12.50 10.41
N GLU A 72 -14.17 -12.93 11.12
CA GLU A 72 -15.47 -12.28 11.15
C GLU A 72 -15.53 -11.29 12.32
N PHE A 73 -14.90 -10.11 12.15
CA PHE A 73 -14.92 -9.05 13.17
C PHE A 73 -16.33 -8.48 13.39
N VAL A 74 -17.18 -8.59 12.38
CA VAL A 74 -18.60 -8.30 12.45
C VAL A 74 -19.36 -9.55 11.97
N PRO A 75 -20.36 -10.05 12.69
CA PRO A 75 -21.08 -11.27 12.33
C PRO A 75 -21.63 -11.26 10.90
N GLY A 76 -21.23 -12.24 10.08
CA GLY A 76 -21.65 -12.36 8.69
C GLY A 76 -20.67 -11.81 7.64
N ALA A 77 -19.60 -11.10 8.05
CA ALA A 77 -18.66 -10.49 7.12
C ALA A 77 -17.20 -10.85 7.40
N GLU A 78 -16.52 -11.37 6.38
CA GLU A 78 -15.09 -11.58 6.45
C GLU A 78 -14.36 -10.24 6.35
N SER A 79 -13.46 -10.01 7.29
CA SER A 79 -12.65 -8.82 7.36
C SER A 79 -11.20 -9.20 7.65
N TRP A 80 -10.29 -8.28 7.40
CA TRP A 80 -8.89 -8.53 7.70
C TRP A 80 -8.16 -7.26 8.14
N VAL A 81 -7.15 -7.48 8.95
CA VAL A 81 -6.17 -6.49 9.39
C VAL A 81 -4.79 -7.01 9.04
N ASN A 82 -3.99 -6.20 8.38
CA ASN A 82 -2.62 -6.54 7.99
C ASN A 82 -1.65 -5.45 8.44
N LEU A 83 -0.61 -5.84 9.18
CA LEU A 83 0.51 -5.01 9.58
C LEU A 83 1.77 -5.56 8.94
N SER A 84 2.46 -4.72 8.17
CA SER A 84 3.77 -5.03 7.59
C SER A 84 4.83 -4.08 8.15
N LEU A 85 5.91 -4.65 8.66
CA LEU A 85 7.13 -3.94 9.01
C LEU A 85 8.20 -4.35 8.00
N LEU A 86 8.79 -3.39 7.29
CA LEU A 86 9.70 -3.65 6.18
C LEU A 86 10.90 -2.72 6.23
N SER A 87 12.09 -3.27 6.02
CA SER A 87 13.32 -2.51 5.78
C SER A 87 13.99 -3.02 4.52
N VAL A 88 14.11 -2.18 3.51
CA VAL A 88 14.81 -2.48 2.24
C VAL A 88 15.95 -1.51 2.07
N ARG A 89 17.18 -2.02 2.09
CA ARG A 89 18.40 -1.24 2.01
C ARG A 89 19.21 -1.66 0.79
N GLU A 90 19.89 -0.69 0.20
CA GLU A 90 20.83 -0.91 -0.90
C GLU A 90 22.14 -0.17 -0.65
N SER A 91 23.22 -0.66 -1.27
CA SER A 91 24.51 0.01 -1.35
C SER A 91 24.92 0.04 -2.80
N LEU A 92 25.27 1.22 -3.33
CA LEU A 92 25.86 1.34 -4.66
C LEU A 92 27.34 0.95 -4.58
N ASN A 93 27.83 0.25 -5.60
CA ASN A 93 29.22 -0.11 -5.70
C ASN A 93 30.07 1.18 -5.88
N ASP A 94 31.22 1.21 -5.24
CA ASP A 94 32.18 2.32 -5.35
C ASP A 94 31.65 3.70 -4.89
N VAL A 95 30.54 3.73 -4.14
CA VAL A 95 29.95 4.95 -3.57
C VAL A 95 29.98 4.88 -2.05
N GLN A 96 30.62 5.85 -1.43
CA GLN A 96 30.56 6.08 0.02
C GLN A 96 29.31 6.86 0.36
N HIS A 97 28.32 6.16 0.92
CA HIS A 97 27.05 6.78 1.28
C HIS A 97 27.17 7.59 2.56
N LEU A 98 26.58 8.79 2.56
CA LEU A 98 26.49 9.66 3.73
C LEU A 98 25.03 9.92 4.09
N ARG A 99 24.75 9.98 5.38
CA ARG A 99 23.47 10.40 5.93
C ARG A 99 23.66 11.71 6.69
N ARG A 100 22.77 12.66 6.47
CA ARG A 100 22.73 13.91 7.21
C ARG A 100 21.34 14.14 7.76
N GLU A 101 21.24 14.30 9.06
CA GLU A 101 19.97 14.64 9.71
C GLU A 101 19.62 16.12 9.50
N ILE A 102 18.33 16.44 9.53
CA ILE A 102 17.87 17.81 9.35
C ILE A 102 18.39 18.66 10.53
N GLY A 103 19.16 19.70 10.21
CA GLY A 103 19.80 20.59 11.18
C GLY A 103 21.18 20.12 11.67
N ALA A 104 21.66 18.94 11.31
CA ALA A 104 23.03 18.52 11.62
C ALA A 104 24.05 19.24 10.75
N MET A 105 25.20 19.61 11.34
CA MET A 105 26.32 20.20 10.58
C MET A 105 27.20 19.14 9.94
N GLU A 106 27.25 17.95 10.52
CA GLU A 106 28.11 16.84 10.09
C GLU A 106 27.29 15.75 9.42
N SER A 107 27.93 15.01 8.52
CA SER A 107 27.38 13.85 7.85
C SER A 107 27.98 12.57 8.42
N GLU A 108 27.17 11.57 8.60
CA GLU A 108 27.55 10.23 9.09
C GLU A 108 27.72 9.30 7.88
N GLU A 109 28.79 8.54 7.84
CA GLU A 109 28.97 7.47 6.85
C GLU A 109 28.06 6.28 7.18
N VAL A 110 27.39 5.74 6.16
CA VAL A 110 26.48 4.59 6.28
C VAL A 110 26.75 3.57 5.18
N ASP A 111 26.82 2.30 5.55
CA ASP A 111 27.05 1.21 4.59
C ASP A 111 25.90 1.06 3.58
N LYS A 112 24.67 1.31 4.01
CA LYS A 112 23.46 1.07 3.21
C LYS A 112 22.44 2.17 3.39
N VAL A 113 21.83 2.56 2.30
CA VAL A 113 20.76 3.56 2.24
C VAL A 113 19.40 2.92 1.99
N PRO A 114 18.30 3.56 2.38
CA PRO A 114 16.97 3.08 2.05
C PRO A 114 16.77 3.01 0.53
N ARG A 115 16.16 1.92 0.05
CA ARG A 115 15.73 1.83 -1.35
C ARG A 115 14.44 2.63 -1.56
N PRO A 116 14.12 3.15 -2.75
CA PRO A 116 12.92 3.98 -2.97
C PRO A 116 11.58 3.32 -2.56
N THR A 117 11.55 1.98 -2.44
CA THR A 117 10.39 1.21 -1.95
C THR A 117 10.38 0.95 -0.45
N ASP A 118 11.36 1.43 0.30
CA ASP A 118 11.49 1.18 1.74
C ASP A 118 10.39 1.88 2.54
N ARG A 119 9.31 1.15 2.84
CA ARG A 119 8.22 1.61 3.70
C ARG A 119 8.30 0.88 5.03
N LEU A 120 8.77 1.56 6.07
CA LEU A 120 9.06 0.94 7.38
C LEU A 120 7.85 0.28 8.03
N MET A 121 6.67 0.85 7.88
CA MET A 121 5.43 0.31 8.41
C MET A 121 4.29 0.56 7.43
N ASN A 122 3.44 -0.45 7.27
CA ASN A 122 2.18 -0.35 6.54
C ASN A 122 1.09 -1.11 7.30
N LEU A 123 0.04 -0.40 7.70
CA LEU A 123 -1.16 -0.97 8.30
C LEU A 123 -2.30 -0.84 7.29
N SER A 124 -2.94 -1.96 6.98
CA SER A 124 -4.11 -1.99 6.11
C SER A 124 -5.23 -2.80 6.77
N MET A 125 -6.44 -2.30 6.69
CA MET A 125 -7.62 -2.94 7.26
C MET A 125 -8.76 -2.89 6.26
N PHE A 126 -9.48 -3.98 6.13
CA PHE A 126 -10.68 -4.07 5.31
C PHE A 126 -11.80 -4.67 6.15
N PHE A 127 -12.89 -3.94 6.23
CA PHE A 127 -14.10 -4.37 6.87
C PHE A 127 -15.25 -4.31 5.88
N GLN A 128 -16.03 -5.37 5.82
CA GLN A 128 -17.24 -5.44 5.02
C GLN A 128 -18.36 -6.01 5.86
N ASP A 129 -19.55 -5.43 5.76
CA ASP A 129 -20.72 -5.89 6.48
C ASP A 129 -22.02 -5.66 5.72
N TYR A 130 -23.04 -6.47 6.06
CA TYR A 130 -24.41 -6.24 5.69
C TYR A 130 -25.12 -5.47 6.80
N LEU A 131 -26.00 -4.54 6.47
CA LEU A 131 -26.82 -3.93 7.51
C LEU A 131 -27.66 -5.00 8.23
N PRO A 132 -27.63 -5.06 9.57
CA PRO A 132 -28.36 -6.07 10.33
C PRO A 132 -29.85 -6.13 10.03
N SER A 133 -30.44 -4.97 9.73
CA SER A 133 -31.88 -4.83 9.39
C SER A 133 -32.17 -5.03 7.90
N ASN A 134 -31.18 -5.02 7.02
CA ASN A 134 -31.39 -5.11 5.57
C ASN A 134 -30.20 -5.82 4.88
N LYS A 135 -30.36 -7.12 4.63
CA LYS A 135 -29.35 -7.96 3.94
C LYS A 135 -29.08 -7.57 2.48
N ASN A 136 -29.92 -6.71 1.91
CA ASN A 136 -29.69 -6.18 0.56
C ASN A 136 -28.73 -4.99 0.57
N PHE A 137 -28.42 -4.44 1.74
CA PHE A 137 -27.51 -3.32 1.88
C PHE A 137 -26.20 -3.78 2.50
N LYS A 138 -25.11 -3.51 1.80
CA LYS A 138 -23.74 -3.89 2.13
C LYS A 138 -22.86 -2.66 2.16
N MET A 139 -22.01 -2.56 3.16
CA MET A 139 -21.02 -1.49 3.25
C MET A 139 -19.62 -2.10 3.39
N HIS A 140 -18.63 -1.39 2.94
CA HIS A 140 -17.23 -1.71 3.20
C HIS A 140 -16.42 -0.47 3.50
N VAL A 141 -15.42 -0.65 4.33
CA VAL A 141 -14.41 0.36 4.67
C VAL A 141 -13.04 -0.24 4.42
N ASN A 142 -12.22 0.46 3.67
CA ASN A 142 -10.81 0.16 3.51
C ASN A 142 -9.99 1.29 4.14
N PHE A 143 -9.12 0.95 5.07
CA PHE A 143 -8.23 1.87 5.75
C PHE A 143 -6.78 1.47 5.46
N SER A 144 -5.94 2.44 5.10
CA SER A 144 -4.53 2.22 4.86
C SER A 144 -3.70 3.38 5.39
N VAL A 145 -2.70 3.04 6.20
CA VAL A 145 -1.71 3.98 6.76
C VAL A 145 -0.33 3.39 6.57
N GLY A 146 0.62 4.21 6.15
CA GLY A 146 2.01 3.77 6.02
C GLY A 146 3.00 4.90 6.23
N THR A 147 4.21 4.58 6.62
CA THR A 147 5.30 5.55 6.67
C THR A 147 5.61 6.09 5.27
N GLY A 148 6.11 7.31 5.20
CA GLY A 148 6.52 7.93 3.95
C GLY A 148 7.63 7.14 3.26
N LEU A 149 7.59 7.09 1.94
CA LEU A 149 8.67 6.54 1.12
C LEU A 149 9.91 7.43 1.20
N PRO A 150 11.11 6.87 1.10
CA PRO A 150 12.34 7.64 1.08
C PRO A 150 12.53 8.35 -0.25
N PHE A 151 13.20 9.49 -0.19
CA PHE A 151 13.64 10.24 -1.37
C PHE A 151 14.98 10.94 -1.12
N GLY A 152 15.71 11.24 -2.18
CA GLY A 152 16.94 12.00 -2.16
C GLY A 152 16.80 13.36 -2.82
N LEU A 153 17.77 14.22 -2.59
CA LEU A 153 17.94 15.47 -3.37
C LEU A 153 18.50 15.11 -4.74
N LYS A 154 18.09 15.84 -5.79
CA LYS A 154 18.51 15.52 -7.16
C LYS A 154 20.00 15.77 -7.40
N ASP A 155 20.56 16.79 -6.79
CA ASP A 155 21.98 17.06 -6.83
C ASP A 155 22.69 16.23 -5.75
N ASN A 156 23.78 15.58 -6.11
CA ASN A 156 24.56 14.72 -5.22
C ASN A 156 23.84 13.46 -4.75
N ASN A 157 23.09 12.90 -5.64
CA ASN A 157 22.08 11.89 -5.40
C ASN A 157 22.63 10.52 -4.99
N GLU A 158 23.85 10.20 -5.42
CA GLU A 158 24.48 8.91 -5.11
C GLU A 158 24.97 8.86 -3.67
N VAL A 159 25.64 9.90 -3.21
CA VAL A 159 26.21 9.98 -1.86
C VAL A 159 25.11 10.12 -0.81
N TYR A 160 24.19 11.07 -0.99
CA TYR A 160 23.07 11.34 -0.07
C TYR A 160 21.76 10.68 -0.53
N ARG A 161 21.84 9.47 -1.02
CA ARG A 161 20.74 8.75 -1.64
C ARG A 161 19.63 8.45 -0.62
N ASN A 162 18.39 8.81 -0.96
CA ASN A 162 17.19 8.48 -0.19
C ASN A 162 17.25 8.83 1.32
N THR A 163 17.91 9.93 1.65
CA THR A 163 18.12 10.36 3.05
C THR A 163 16.84 10.85 3.72
N TYR A 164 15.92 11.43 2.95
CA TYR A 164 14.68 12.01 3.46
C TYR A 164 13.49 11.09 3.23
N ARG A 165 12.38 11.35 3.96
CA ARG A 165 11.12 10.63 3.76
C ARG A 165 9.98 11.60 3.53
N PHE A 166 9.05 11.20 2.66
CA PHE A 166 7.77 11.89 2.49
C PHE A 166 6.94 11.80 3.79
N LYS A 167 5.89 12.60 3.83
CA LYS A 167 4.87 12.49 4.89
C LYS A 167 4.25 11.11 4.88
N ALA A 168 3.72 10.68 6.01
CA ALA A 168 3.02 9.41 6.12
C ALA A 168 1.82 9.37 5.16
N TYR A 169 1.61 8.21 4.56
CA TYR A 169 0.47 7.93 3.68
C TYR A 169 -0.74 7.55 4.54
N HIS A 170 -1.89 8.14 4.24
CA HIS A 170 -3.16 7.79 4.89
C HIS A 170 -4.25 7.78 3.84
N ARG A 171 -5.10 6.74 3.87
CA ARG A 171 -6.24 6.65 2.98
C ARG A 171 -7.37 5.90 3.65
N VAL A 172 -8.57 6.43 3.52
CA VAL A 172 -9.82 5.78 3.89
C VAL A 172 -10.71 5.75 2.65
N ASP A 173 -11.16 4.56 2.27
CA ASP A 173 -12.15 4.37 1.22
C ASP A 173 -13.42 3.81 1.85
N LEU A 174 -14.57 4.31 1.43
CA LEU A 174 -15.88 3.89 1.91
C LEU A 174 -16.75 3.50 0.72
N GLY A 175 -17.40 2.36 0.82
CA GLY A 175 -18.32 1.92 -0.23
C GLY A 175 -19.62 1.40 0.33
N PHE A 176 -20.69 1.67 -0.39
CA PHE A 176 -22.04 1.17 -0.14
C PHE A 176 -22.51 0.44 -1.38
N ALA A 177 -23.15 -0.71 -1.17
CA ALA A 177 -23.76 -1.48 -2.25
C ALA A 177 -25.16 -1.88 -1.86
N TYR A 178 -26.10 -1.68 -2.75
CA TYR A 178 -27.49 -2.09 -2.59
C TYR A 178 -27.86 -3.10 -3.66
N GLN A 179 -28.39 -4.23 -3.22
CA GLN A 179 -28.92 -5.25 -4.10
C GLN A 179 -30.31 -4.84 -4.59
N LEU A 180 -30.41 -4.51 -5.86
CA LEU A 180 -31.66 -4.09 -6.49
C LEU A 180 -32.63 -5.26 -6.63
N TRP A 181 -32.09 -6.45 -6.99
CA TRP A 181 -32.82 -7.72 -7.04
C TRP A 181 -31.87 -8.92 -6.97
N ASP A 182 -32.42 -10.07 -6.68
CA ASP A 182 -31.77 -11.38 -6.67
C ASP A 182 -32.53 -12.36 -7.59
N SER A 183 -32.07 -13.61 -7.66
CA SER A 183 -32.68 -14.65 -8.50
C SER A 183 -34.16 -14.95 -8.19
N THR A 184 -34.62 -14.65 -6.97
CA THR A 184 -36.01 -14.94 -6.53
C THR A 184 -37.02 -13.94 -7.07
N TRP A 185 -36.59 -12.78 -7.55
CA TRP A 185 -37.49 -11.75 -8.09
C TRP A 185 -38.08 -12.10 -9.45
N LYS A 186 -37.42 -12.98 -10.24
CA LYS A 186 -37.91 -13.48 -11.55
C LYS A 186 -39.35 -14.02 -11.43
N ASP A 187 -39.62 -14.70 -10.34
CA ASP A 187 -40.93 -15.28 -10.06
C ASP A 187 -41.94 -14.22 -9.63
N LYS A 188 -41.50 -13.18 -8.91
CA LYS A 188 -42.32 -12.07 -8.43
C LYS A 188 -42.67 -11.05 -9.52
N LYS A 189 -41.83 -10.88 -10.53
CA LYS A 189 -42.01 -9.89 -11.59
C LYS A 189 -41.73 -10.47 -12.99
N PRO A 190 -42.56 -11.35 -13.54
CA PRO A 190 -42.29 -12.06 -14.78
C PRO A 190 -42.19 -11.19 -16.03
N ARG A 191 -42.70 -9.94 -16.00
CA ARG A 191 -42.66 -8.99 -17.13
C ARG A 191 -41.55 -7.95 -17.03
N HIS A 192 -40.62 -8.10 -16.09
CA HIS A 192 -39.53 -7.12 -15.95
C HIS A 192 -38.53 -7.21 -17.13
N PRO A 193 -38.10 -6.11 -17.74
CA PRO A 193 -37.23 -6.11 -18.92
C PRO A 193 -35.86 -6.73 -18.65
N MET A 194 -35.37 -6.68 -17.40
CA MET A 194 -34.07 -7.25 -16.98
C MET A 194 -34.18 -8.69 -16.47
N ARG A 195 -35.20 -9.44 -16.85
CA ARG A 195 -35.45 -10.84 -16.40
C ARG A 195 -34.31 -11.80 -16.79
N PHE A 196 -33.51 -11.45 -17.78
CA PHE A 196 -32.35 -12.23 -18.21
C PHE A 196 -31.17 -12.16 -17.22
N THR A 197 -31.18 -11.23 -16.24
CA THR A 197 -30.17 -11.14 -15.20
C THR A 197 -30.59 -11.88 -13.93
N GLU A 198 -29.62 -12.47 -13.22
CA GLU A 198 -29.90 -13.14 -11.92
C GLU A 198 -29.91 -12.17 -10.76
N LYS A 199 -28.92 -11.29 -10.73
CA LYS A 199 -28.74 -10.30 -9.65
C LYS A 199 -28.34 -8.95 -10.21
N ALA A 200 -28.69 -7.90 -9.52
CA ALA A 200 -28.18 -6.58 -9.81
C ALA A 200 -27.81 -5.84 -8.52
N TRP A 201 -26.68 -5.17 -8.58
CA TRP A 201 -26.14 -4.37 -7.50
C TRP A 201 -25.87 -2.94 -7.97
N LEU A 202 -26.26 -1.97 -7.16
CA LEU A 202 -25.88 -0.58 -7.31
C LEU A 202 -24.88 -0.26 -6.20
N SER A 203 -23.69 0.23 -6.56
CA SER A 203 -22.65 0.55 -5.60
C SER A 203 -22.20 2.01 -5.75
N LEU A 204 -22.05 2.69 -4.63
CA LEU A 204 -21.46 4.00 -4.51
C LEU A 204 -20.17 3.86 -3.70
N GLU A 205 -19.05 4.27 -4.27
CA GLU A 205 -17.74 4.19 -3.63
C GLU A 205 -17.11 5.58 -3.55
N VAL A 206 -16.59 5.94 -2.39
CA VAL A 206 -15.85 7.18 -2.15
C VAL A 206 -14.42 6.80 -1.81
N PHE A 207 -13.52 7.02 -2.76
CA PHE A 207 -12.09 6.83 -2.57
C PHE A 207 -11.46 8.07 -1.96
N ASN A 208 -10.50 7.85 -1.05
CA ASN A 208 -9.83 8.91 -0.31
C ASN A 208 -10.84 9.86 0.37
N LEU A 209 -11.70 9.30 1.22
CA LEU A 209 -12.79 9.99 1.90
C LEU A 209 -12.33 11.25 2.64
N MET A 210 -11.14 11.20 3.24
CA MET A 210 -10.56 12.31 4.02
C MET A 210 -9.90 13.37 3.13
N ASP A 211 -9.83 13.15 1.81
CA ASP A 211 -9.17 14.01 0.82
C ASP A 211 -7.70 14.35 1.15
N VAL A 212 -6.99 13.37 1.70
CA VAL A 212 -5.58 13.54 2.06
C VAL A 212 -4.72 13.63 0.81
N LEU A 213 -3.91 14.66 0.71
CA LEU A 213 -2.94 14.84 -0.35
C LEU A 213 -1.70 13.97 -0.09
N ASN A 214 -1.79 12.70 -0.47
CA ASN A 214 -0.70 11.73 -0.34
C ASN A 214 0.38 11.98 -1.37
N GLN A 215 1.58 12.28 -0.92
CA GLN A 215 2.70 12.59 -1.80
C GLN A 215 3.30 11.32 -2.39
N ALA A 216 3.45 11.29 -3.72
CA ALA A 216 4.04 10.18 -4.46
C ALA A 216 5.50 10.41 -4.82
N SER A 217 5.85 11.66 -5.17
CA SER A 217 7.19 12.04 -5.60
C SER A 217 7.38 13.56 -5.53
N ASN A 218 8.56 14.05 -5.92
CA ASN A 218 8.85 15.47 -6.12
C ASN A 218 9.24 15.74 -7.58
N THR A 219 8.75 16.86 -8.10
CA THR A 219 9.34 17.48 -9.30
C THR A 219 10.36 18.52 -8.85
N TRP A 220 11.59 18.35 -9.25
CA TRP A 220 12.68 19.26 -8.90
C TRP A 220 12.84 20.36 -9.93
N VAL A 221 12.81 21.61 -9.47
CA VAL A 221 12.99 22.81 -10.30
C VAL A 221 14.20 23.57 -9.79
N LYS A 222 15.08 23.97 -10.70
CA LYS A 222 16.22 24.84 -10.41
C LYS A 222 15.93 26.26 -10.89
N THR A 223 16.26 27.25 -10.05
CA THR A 223 16.27 28.65 -10.44
C THR A 223 17.54 28.98 -11.22
N ILE A 224 17.57 30.18 -11.81
CA ILE A 224 18.75 30.74 -12.45
C ILE A 224 19.93 30.93 -11.48
N THR A 225 19.65 31.01 -10.19
CA THR A 225 20.66 31.11 -9.10
C THR A 225 21.07 29.73 -8.58
N ASN A 226 20.74 28.64 -9.29
CA ASN A 226 21.03 27.25 -8.95
C ASN A 226 20.40 26.75 -7.62
N GLN A 227 19.38 27.43 -7.11
CA GLN A 227 18.60 26.97 -5.97
C GLN A 227 17.60 25.91 -6.42
N GLN A 228 17.49 24.82 -5.67
CA GLN A 228 16.57 23.73 -5.95
C GLN A 228 15.30 23.85 -5.11
N PHE A 229 14.16 23.63 -5.76
CA PHE A 229 12.85 23.55 -5.12
C PHE A 229 12.18 22.22 -5.46
N ALA A 230 11.60 21.61 -4.43
CA ALA A 230 10.80 20.40 -4.58
C ALA A 230 9.32 20.78 -4.70
N ILE A 231 8.73 20.48 -5.83
CA ILE A 231 7.28 20.62 -6.05
C ILE A 231 6.66 19.24 -5.84
N PRO A 232 5.79 19.06 -4.83
CA PRO A 232 5.22 17.76 -4.53
C PRO A 232 4.23 17.31 -5.61
N ASN A 233 4.35 16.05 -6.04
CA ASN A 233 3.37 15.35 -6.86
C ASN A 233 2.50 14.51 -5.95
N TYR A 234 1.19 14.72 -6.00
CA TYR A 234 0.24 14.01 -5.17
C TYR A 234 -0.48 12.90 -5.93
N LEU A 235 -0.85 11.85 -5.21
CA LEU A 235 -1.79 10.85 -5.68
C LEU A 235 -3.20 11.45 -5.83
N SER A 236 -4.13 10.64 -6.32
CA SER A 236 -5.51 11.10 -6.56
C SER A 236 -6.15 11.67 -5.29
N SER A 237 -6.77 12.84 -5.43
CA SER A 237 -7.70 13.42 -4.47
C SER A 237 -8.94 12.53 -4.30
N ARG A 238 -9.91 12.97 -3.51
CA ARG A 238 -11.19 12.28 -3.35
C ARG A 238 -11.87 12.02 -4.70
N ARG A 239 -12.35 10.79 -4.87
CA ARG A 239 -13.11 10.39 -6.07
C ARG A 239 -14.37 9.66 -5.66
N ILE A 240 -15.45 9.94 -6.36
CA ILE A 240 -16.74 9.26 -6.21
C ILE A 240 -16.92 8.38 -7.44
N ASN A 241 -17.23 7.12 -7.21
CA ASN A 241 -17.49 6.13 -8.25
C ASN A 241 -18.87 5.52 -8.05
N LEU A 242 -19.65 5.48 -9.12
CA LEU A 242 -20.93 4.80 -9.18
C LEU A 242 -20.78 3.59 -10.09
N ARG A 243 -21.14 2.41 -9.59
CA ARG A 243 -21.04 1.16 -10.35
C ARG A 243 -22.37 0.40 -10.29
N VAL A 244 -22.79 -0.07 -11.45
CA VAL A 244 -23.90 -1.02 -11.58
C VAL A 244 -23.31 -2.35 -12.04
N LYS A 245 -23.63 -3.43 -11.33
CA LYS A 245 -23.18 -4.79 -11.65
C LYS A 245 -24.40 -5.67 -11.89
N PHE A 246 -24.38 -6.40 -12.99
CA PHE A 246 -25.37 -7.42 -13.32
C PHE A 246 -24.68 -8.78 -13.35
N ASP A 247 -25.30 -9.77 -12.70
CA ASP A 247 -24.94 -11.18 -12.78
C ASP A 247 -25.99 -11.87 -13.67
N PHE A 248 -25.54 -12.70 -14.61
CA PHE A 248 -26.37 -13.37 -15.62
C PHE A 248 -26.48 -14.86 -15.35
#